data_688ad2dfc19b97096cfd61c1011c6201
#
_entry.id   688ad2dfc19b97096cfd61c1011c6201
#
_cell.length_a   1.000
_cell.length_b   1.000
_cell.length_c   1.000
_cell.angle_alpha   90.00
_cell.angle_beta   90.00
_cell.angle_gamma   90.00
#
_symmetry.space_group_name_H-M   'P 1'
#
loop_
_entity.id
_entity.type
_entity.pdbx_description
1 polymer ?
#
loop_
_entity_poly.entity_id
_entity_poly.type
_entity_poly.pdbx_seq_one_letter_code
_entity_poly.pdbx_strand_id
1 'polypeptide(L)'
;MMKKAILISMVAVAALLCSCKKVVDETLPTITWDGNESFATKELAPGLNALVAVSAPGKIQSLTITLGLGNYGVLANPYITVSANKGTTSKNPVFDIVDDSSVADFLKGLSISAGSSLRGKTVATIDLAAILGALITGQPVENNTSFTMEIAVGDQAGKTVKATARFHYTSAPDFTWDGNKTFETIDLNGAQVASRIKLTAPGKINGLTIALESGAAPELVTYIKNRTTGSSLTIDLVNDEKVAETFASYFPAGKNISGKTEAVLDFSFMFANRYDFSPSTNVFTITATDGNGKQTVVQVKFKK
;
A
#
# COMPACT_ATOMS: atom_id res chain seq x y z
N MET A 1 66.97 35.77 -34.49
CA MET A 1 65.80 34.96 -34.83
C MET A 1 65.32 34.01 -33.68
N MET A 2 66.15 33.65 -32.70
CA MET A 2 65.76 32.69 -31.63
C MET A 2 64.75 33.23 -30.58
N LYS A 3 64.69 34.54 -30.31
CA LYS A 3 63.74 35.08 -29.27
C LYS A 3 62.27 35.05 -29.67
N LYS A 4 61.94 35.11 -30.98
CA LYS A 4 60.50 35.04 -31.41
C LYS A 4 59.95 33.59 -31.42
N ALA A 5 60.77 32.57 -31.57
CA ALA A 5 60.34 31.19 -31.55
C ALA A 5 59.97 30.71 -30.16
N ILE A 6 60.63 31.18 -29.09
CA ILE A 6 60.35 30.84 -27.70
C ILE A 6 59.02 31.43 -27.24
N LEU A 7 58.67 32.62 -27.71
CA LEU A 7 57.41 33.30 -27.32
C LEU A 7 56.19 32.59 -27.92
N ILE A 8 56.30 32.09 -29.16
CA ILE A 8 55.20 31.35 -29.83
C ILE A 8 55.02 30.00 -29.17
N SER A 9 56.08 29.32 -28.74
CA SER A 9 56.01 28.06 -28.04
C SER A 9 55.36 28.16 -26.68
N MET A 10 55.63 29.25 -25.90
CA MET A 10 54.98 29.46 -24.60
C MET A 10 53.48 29.80 -24.73
N VAL A 11 53.04 30.52 -25.75
CA VAL A 11 51.63 30.82 -25.98
C VAL A 11 50.87 29.56 -26.40
N ALA A 12 51.45 28.70 -27.19
CA ALA A 12 50.83 27.43 -27.59
C ALA A 12 50.68 26.44 -26.42
N VAL A 13 51.64 26.38 -25.49
CA VAL A 13 51.54 25.56 -24.27
C VAL A 13 50.53 26.12 -23.29
N ALA A 14 50.44 27.45 -23.15
CA ALA A 14 49.39 28.05 -22.32
C ALA A 14 47.99 27.83 -22.90
N ALA A 15 47.83 27.85 -24.22
CA ALA A 15 46.53 27.55 -24.86
C ALA A 15 46.11 26.08 -24.69
N LEU A 16 47.06 25.14 -24.63
CA LEU A 16 46.75 23.70 -24.37
C LEU A 16 46.42 23.43 -22.91
N LEU A 17 46.87 24.26 -21.96
CA LEU A 17 46.50 24.09 -20.55
C LEU A 17 45.15 24.73 -20.19
N CYS A 18 44.56 25.55 -21.06
CA CYS A 18 43.23 26.16 -20.86
C CYS A 18 42.09 25.29 -21.43
N SER A 19 42.31 24.15 -22.03
CA SER A 19 41.28 23.44 -22.80
C SER A 19 40.66 22.24 -22.12
N CYS A 20 40.59 22.19 -20.78
CA CYS A 20 39.75 21.22 -20.06
C CYS A 20 39.12 21.81 -18.82
N LYS A 21 38.47 22.95 -18.92
CA LYS A 21 37.36 23.21 -17.98
C LYS A 21 36.25 22.26 -18.39
N LYS A 22 36.17 21.12 -17.67
CA LYS A 22 34.99 20.29 -17.67
C LYS A 22 33.82 21.25 -17.39
N VAL A 23 32.96 21.47 -18.38
CA VAL A 23 31.75 22.25 -18.17
C VAL A 23 30.93 21.45 -17.14
N VAL A 24 31.02 21.87 -15.90
CA VAL A 24 30.18 21.30 -14.84
C VAL A 24 28.82 21.93 -15.02
N ASP A 25 27.81 21.12 -15.25
CA ASP A 25 26.45 21.59 -15.32
C ASP A 25 26.06 22.18 -13.95
N GLU A 26 25.79 23.48 -13.95
CA GLU A 26 25.47 24.23 -12.73
C GLU A 26 24.00 24.10 -12.30
N THR A 27 23.19 23.40 -13.09
CA THR A 27 21.78 23.13 -12.75
C THR A 27 21.69 22.23 -11.53
N LEU A 28 20.82 22.58 -10.57
CA LEU A 28 20.56 21.76 -9.39
C LEU A 28 19.88 20.45 -9.81
N PRO A 29 20.14 19.34 -9.11
CA PRO A 29 19.29 18.18 -9.20
C PRO A 29 17.84 18.52 -8.84
N THR A 30 16.88 17.77 -9.36
CA THR A 30 15.46 17.87 -9.00
C THR A 30 14.89 16.50 -8.63
N ILE A 31 13.92 16.49 -7.74
CA ILE A 31 13.17 15.29 -7.34
C ILE A 31 11.70 15.63 -7.48
N THR A 32 10.98 14.89 -8.33
CA THR A 32 9.57 15.18 -8.60
C THR A 32 8.71 13.93 -8.44
N TRP A 33 7.49 14.08 -7.97
CA TRP A 33 6.45 13.07 -7.96
C TRP A 33 5.23 13.60 -8.70
N ASP A 34 4.80 12.90 -9.75
CA ASP A 34 3.76 13.37 -10.65
C ASP A 34 4.05 14.79 -11.21
N GLY A 35 5.34 15.09 -11.48
CA GLY A 35 5.81 16.40 -11.98
C GLY A 35 5.90 17.50 -10.94
N ASN A 36 5.56 17.25 -9.66
CA ASN A 36 5.63 18.24 -8.58
C ASN A 36 6.86 18.03 -7.68
N GLU A 37 7.49 19.11 -7.24
CA GLU A 37 8.60 19.07 -6.27
C GLU A 37 8.12 19.02 -4.82
N SER A 38 6.88 19.43 -4.54
CA SER A 38 6.25 19.30 -3.23
C SER A 38 5.29 18.10 -3.22
N PHE A 39 5.46 17.20 -2.26
CA PHE A 39 4.73 15.94 -2.21
C PHE A 39 3.58 16.00 -1.20
N ALA A 40 2.35 15.82 -1.69
CA ALA A 40 1.20 15.63 -0.81
C ALA A 40 1.29 14.28 -0.09
N THR A 41 0.78 14.20 1.14
CA THR A 41 0.62 12.90 1.83
C THR A 41 -0.31 11.99 1.05
N LYS A 42 0.10 10.75 0.83
CA LYS A 42 -0.68 9.74 0.12
C LYS A 42 -1.07 8.59 1.06
N GLU A 43 -2.27 8.05 0.86
CA GLU A 43 -2.67 6.81 1.52
C GLU A 43 -1.93 5.63 0.90
N LEU A 44 -1.34 4.77 1.75
CA LEU A 44 -0.70 3.53 1.31
C LEU A 44 -1.77 2.48 1.03
N ALA A 45 -2.22 2.43 -0.22
CA ALA A 45 -3.29 1.58 -0.70
C ALA A 45 -2.80 0.69 -1.86
N PRO A 46 -3.51 -0.43 -2.15
CA PRO A 46 -3.22 -1.25 -3.33
C PRO A 46 -3.26 -0.40 -4.61
N GLY A 47 -2.25 -0.57 -5.46
CA GLY A 47 -2.15 0.14 -6.73
C GLY A 47 -1.73 1.61 -6.63
N LEU A 48 -1.27 2.07 -5.45
CA LEU A 48 -0.69 3.41 -5.33
C LEU A 48 0.49 3.57 -6.29
N ASN A 49 0.40 4.54 -7.19
CA ASN A 49 1.53 4.98 -8.01
C ASN A 49 2.38 5.98 -7.20
N ALA A 50 3.61 5.59 -6.86
CA ALA A 50 4.55 6.42 -6.14
C ALA A 50 5.92 6.44 -6.84
N LEU A 51 5.90 6.59 -8.16
CA LEU A 51 7.09 6.73 -8.99
C LEU A 51 7.64 8.15 -8.84
N VAL A 52 8.80 8.26 -8.18
CA VAL A 52 9.54 9.51 -8.04
C VAL A 52 10.61 9.56 -9.13
N ALA A 53 10.62 10.66 -9.87
CA ALA A 53 11.66 10.94 -10.86
C ALA A 53 12.75 11.81 -10.23
N VAL A 54 14.00 11.37 -10.41
CA VAL A 54 15.21 12.11 -10.04
C VAL A 54 15.89 12.57 -11.32
N SER A 55 16.19 13.86 -11.43
CA SER A 55 17.00 14.46 -12.49
C SER A 55 18.23 15.10 -11.87
N ALA A 56 19.41 14.72 -12.34
CA ALA A 56 20.71 15.26 -11.89
C ALA A 56 21.57 15.58 -13.12
N PRO A 57 21.45 16.79 -13.71
CA PRO A 57 22.22 17.20 -14.87
C PRO A 57 23.73 17.08 -14.66
N GLY A 58 24.21 17.37 -13.44
CA GLY A 58 25.60 17.17 -13.00
C GLY A 58 26.00 15.72 -12.78
N LYS A 59 25.15 14.74 -13.17
CA LYS A 59 25.30 13.27 -13.02
C LYS A 59 25.23 12.80 -11.57
N ILE A 60 24.44 11.78 -11.33
CA ILE A 60 24.25 11.17 -10.02
C ILE A 60 25.58 10.66 -9.46
N GLN A 61 25.95 11.15 -8.28
CA GLN A 61 27.07 10.69 -7.47
C GLN A 61 26.58 9.87 -6.29
N SER A 62 25.48 10.30 -5.63
CA SER A 62 24.86 9.61 -4.52
C SER A 62 23.33 9.70 -4.64
N LEU A 63 22.65 8.68 -4.15
CA LEU A 63 21.19 8.65 -4.06
C LEU A 63 20.81 7.81 -2.84
N THR A 64 20.15 8.43 -1.88
CA THR A 64 19.79 7.78 -0.62
C THR A 64 18.30 7.96 -0.32
N ILE A 65 17.72 7.00 0.40
CA ILE A 65 16.39 7.12 1.00
C ILE A 65 16.54 6.91 2.50
N THR A 66 16.07 7.88 3.28
CA THR A 66 15.96 7.75 4.73
C THR A 66 14.49 7.45 5.06
N LEU A 67 14.23 6.30 5.68
CA LEU A 67 12.90 5.88 6.06
C LEU A 67 12.59 6.34 7.48
N GLY A 68 11.55 7.16 7.65
CA GLY A 68 10.99 7.51 8.95
C GLY A 68 9.79 6.63 9.27
N LEU A 69 9.89 5.85 10.35
CA LEU A 69 8.90 4.83 10.73
C LEU A 69 7.78 5.39 11.62
N GLY A 70 7.80 6.69 11.93
CA GLY A 70 6.80 7.32 12.80
C GLY A 70 6.69 6.62 14.16
N ASN A 71 5.49 6.24 14.54
CA ASN A 71 5.22 5.54 15.81
C ASN A 71 5.60 4.05 15.78
N TYR A 72 6.01 3.52 14.63
CA TYR A 72 6.16 2.09 14.38
C TYR A 72 7.43 1.46 15.01
N GLY A 73 8.28 2.21 15.65
CA GLY A 73 9.46 1.65 16.32
C GLY A 73 10.49 1.07 15.33
N VAL A 74 10.81 -0.22 15.45
CA VAL A 74 11.78 -0.92 14.58
C VAL A 74 11.02 -1.94 13.73
N LEU A 75 11.02 -1.78 12.40
CA LEU A 75 10.58 -2.84 11.51
C LEU A 75 11.58 -4.00 11.61
N ALA A 76 11.11 -5.16 12.05
CA ALA A 76 11.89 -6.39 12.09
C ALA A 76 12.03 -6.98 10.67
N ASN A 77 12.69 -6.24 9.78
CA ASN A 77 12.90 -6.64 8.40
C ASN A 77 14.40 -6.85 8.17
N PRO A 78 14.85 -7.97 7.58
CA PRO A 78 16.28 -8.27 7.38
C PRO A 78 17.01 -7.20 6.57
N TYR A 79 16.33 -6.49 5.67
CA TYR A 79 16.94 -5.42 4.88
C TYR A 79 17.20 -4.15 5.70
N ILE A 80 16.34 -3.84 6.66
CA ILE A 80 16.54 -2.73 7.60
C ILE A 80 17.70 -3.04 8.55
N THR A 81 17.83 -4.29 8.98
CA THR A 81 18.94 -4.72 9.84
C THR A 81 20.29 -4.56 9.15
N VAL A 82 20.35 -4.79 7.83
CA VAL A 82 21.59 -4.59 7.04
C VAL A 82 21.99 -3.11 7.03
N SER A 83 21.04 -2.20 6.82
CA SER A 83 21.30 -0.75 6.91
C SER A 83 21.67 -0.29 8.33
N ALA A 84 21.08 -0.87 9.36
CA ALA A 84 21.38 -0.57 10.75
C ALA A 84 22.81 -0.99 11.17
N ASN A 85 23.37 -2.04 10.55
CA ASN A 85 24.73 -2.49 10.81
C ASN A 85 25.82 -1.50 10.37
N LYS A 86 25.48 -0.47 9.59
CA LYS A 86 26.39 0.63 9.24
C LYS A 86 26.41 1.79 10.24
N GLY A 87 26.07 1.55 11.49
CA GLY A 87 26.24 2.52 12.60
C GLY A 87 25.06 3.46 12.85
N THR A 88 23.95 3.28 12.18
CA THR A 88 22.71 3.98 12.48
C THR A 88 21.77 3.07 13.28
N THR A 89 21.92 3.06 14.61
CA THR A 89 20.88 2.57 15.53
C THR A 89 19.66 3.47 15.41
N SER A 90 18.98 3.51 14.30
CA SER A 90 18.02 4.56 14.18
C SER A 90 16.65 4.00 13.84
N LYS A 91 15.67 4.64 14.45
CA LYS A 91 14.28 4.62 14.00
C LYS A 91 14.13 5.08 12.54
N ASN A 92 15.24 5.50 11.89
CA ASN A 92 15.28 6.05 10.55
C ASN A 92 16.43 5.41 9.75
N PRO A 93 16.27 4.16 9.26
CA PRO A 93 17.30 3.50 8.45
C PRO A 93 17.53 4.26 7.12
N VAL A 94 18.79 4.32 6.72
CA VAL A 94 19.21 4.95 5.45
C VAL A 94 19.54 3.84 4.45
N PHE A 95 18.91 3.89 3.29
CA PHE A 95 19.19 3.05 2.14
C PHE A 95 20.07 3.81 1.17
N ASP A 96 21.32 3.39 1.02
CA ASP A 96 22.21 3.90 -0.01
C ASP A 96 21.97 3.12 -1.30
N ILE A 97 21.29 3.76 -2.25
CA ILE A 97 20.83 3.12 -3.50
C ILE A 97 22.02 2.91 -4.48
N VAL A 98 23.07 3.71 -4.37
CA VAL A 98 24.21 3.68 -5.30
C VAL A 98 25.32 2.78 -4.80
N ASP A 99 25.69 2.86 -3.52
CA ASP A 99 26.92 2.26 -3.01
C ASP A 99 26.70 1.02 -2.14
N ASP A 100 25.49 0.80 -1.62
CA ASP A 100 25.20 -0.40 -0.84
C ASP A 100 24.71 -1.55 -1.74
N SER A 101 25.55 -2.59 -1.89
CA SER A 101 25.23 -3.73 -2.74
C SER A 101 24.00 -4.50 -2.24
N SER A 102 23.80 -4.61 -0.92
CA SER A 102 22.65 -5.31 -0.33
C SER A 102 21.34 -4.55 -0.60
N VAL A 103 21.39 -3.21 -0.50
CA VAL A 103 20.26 -2.34 -0.88
C VAL A 103 20.00 -2.45 -2.38
N ALA A 104 21.06 -2.44 -3.20
CA ALA A 104 20.92 -2.56 -4.64
C ALA A 104 20.28 -3.90 -5.04
N ASP A 105 20.65 -5.00 -4.41
CA ASP A 105 20.07 -6.32 -4.71
C ASP A 105 18.61 -6.41 -4.27
N PHE A 106 18.26 -5.85 -3.11
CA PHE A 106 16.87 -5.72 -2.68
C PHE A 106 16.03 -4.93 -3.69
N LEU A 107 16.50 -3.76 -4.10
CA LEU A 107 15.77 -2.89 -5.04
C LEU A 107 15.64 -3.51 -6.44
N LYS A 108 16.67 -4.22 -6.92
CA LYS A 108 16.58 -4.98 -8.16
C LYS A 108 15.52 -6.08 -8.09
N GLY A 109 15.37 -6.74 -6.93
CA GLY A 109 14.28 -7.69 -6.69
C GLY A 109 12.90 -7.08 -6.85
N LEU A 110 12.77 -5.76 -6.64
CA LEU A 110 11.56 -4.97 -6.89
C LEU A 110 11.51 -4.35 -8.30
N SER A 111 12.41 -4.71 -9.19
CA SER A 111 12.57 -4.12 -10.54
C SER A 111 12.94 -2.63 -10.51
N ILE A 112 13.54 -2.14 -9.44
CA ILE A 112 14.00 -0.77 -9.29
C ILE A 112 15.50 -0.72 -9.63
N SER A 113 15.89 0.23 -10.50
CA SER A 113 17.29 0.43 -10.85
C SER A 113 18.11 0.90 -9.64
N ALA A 114 19.20 0.21 -9.34
CA ALA A 114 20.04 0.49 -8.18
C ALA A 114 21.49 0.01 -8.40
N GLY A 115 22.36 0.43 -7.49
CA GLY A 115 23.79 0.07 -7.51
C GLY A 115 24.63 1.03 -8.32
N SER A 116 25.91 0.69 -8.49
CA SER A 116 26.91 1.51 -9.16
C SER A 116 26.56 1.90 -10.61
N SER A 117 25.61 1.19 -11.25
CA SER A 117 25.10 1.53 -12.58
C SER A 117 24.34 2.85 -12.65
N LEU A 118 23.85 3.37 -11.52
CA LEU A 118 23.23 4.70 -11.42
C LEU A 118 24.25 5.84 -11.39
N ARG A 119 25.48 5.56 -10.92
CA ARG A 119 26.54 6.56 -10.87
C ARG A 119 26.85 7.09 -12.26
N GLY A 120 26.85 8.41 -12.40
CA GLY A 120 27.08 9.07 -13.69
C GLY A 120 25.86 9.16 -14.61
N LYS A 121 24.73 8.57 -14.25
CA LYS A 121 23.45 8.80 -14.96
C LYS A 121 22.92 10.21 -14.64
N THR A 122 22.09 10.73 -15.51
CA THR A 122 21.44 12.05 -15.33
C THR A 122 20.00 11.90 -14.82
N VAL A 123 19.44 10.69 -14.88
CA VAL A 123 18.07 10.42 -14.45
C VAL A 123 17.99 9.08 -13.71
N ALA A 124 17.07 8.98 -12.76
CA ALA A 124 16.65 7.74 -12.10
C ALA A 124 15.16 7.80 -11.77
N THR A 125 14.54 6.65 -11.65
CA THR A 125 13.15 6.52 -11.19
C THR A 125 13.11 5.56 -10.01
N ILE A 126 12.37 5.92 -8.96
CA ILE A 126 12.26 5.15 -7.73
C ILE A 126 10.77 4.93 -7.43
N ASP A 127 10.36 3.69 -7.28
CA ASP A 127 9.01 3.34 -6.81
C ASP A 127 9.00 3.25 -5.28
N LEU A 128 8.56 4.33 -4.63
CA LEU A 128 8.49 4.41 -3.17
C LEU A 128 7.42 3.49 -2.59
N ALA A 129 6.32 3.27 -3.32
CA ALA A 129 5.25 2.38 -2.85
C ALA A 129 5.72 0.91 -2.87
N ALA A 130 6.45 0.49 -3.90
CA ALA A 130 7.04 -0.84 -3.96
C ALA A 130 8.04 -1.08 -2.82
N ILE A 131 8.92 -0.11 -2.55
CA ILE A 131 9.90 -0.19 -1.44
C ILE A 131 9.16 -0.30 -0.11
N LEU A 132 8.26 0.64 0.20
CA LEU A 132 7.55 0.66 1.47
C LEU A 132 6.66 -0.58 1.64
N GLY A 133 5.94 -0.98 0.58
CA GLY A 133 5.12 -2.19 0.58
C GLY A 133 5.92 -3.45 0.90
N ALA A 134 7.09 -3.63 0.28
CA ALA A 134 7.97 -4.77 0.56
C ALA A 134 8.50 -4.77 2.00
N LEU A 135 8.78 -3.58 2.56
CA LEU A 135 9.29 -3.44 3.93
C LEU A 135 8.23 -3.74 5.00
N ILE A 136 6.95 -3.43 4.73
CA ILE A 136 5.86 -3.64 5.71
C ILE A 136 5.08 -4.94 5.49
N THR A 137 5.30 -5.64 4.38
CA THR A 137 4.60 -6.92 4.10
C THR A 137 4.87 -7.94 5.21
N GLY A 138 3.80 -8.52 5.75
CA GLY A 138 3.87 -9.48 6.84
C GLY A 138 4.17 -8.89 8.23
N GLN A 139 4.25 -7.56 8.34
CA GLN A 139 4.44 -6.86 9.60
C GLN A 139 3.09 -6.39 10.18
N PRO A 140 2.89 -6.42 11.49
CA PRO A 140 1.69 -5.92 12.15
C PRO A 140 1.70 -4.39 12.19
N VAL A 141 1.44 -3.73 11.05
CA VAL A 141 1.34 -2.27 10.99
C VAL A 141 0.04 -1.80 11.64
N GLU A 142 0.15 -0.93 12.63
CA GLU A 142 -1.01 -0.38 13.31
C GLU A 142 -1.79 0.60 12.41
N ASN A 143 -3.10 0.67 12.67
CA ASN A 143 -3.95 1.66 12.00
C ASN A 143 -3.48 3.09 12.32
N ASN A 144 -3.63 3.99 11.35
CA ASN A 144 -3.18 5.40 11.42
C ASN A 144 -1.66 5.58 11.56
N THR A 145 -0.87 4.60 11.13
CA THR A 145 0.59 4.76 11.05
C THR A 145 0.98 5.68 9.90
N SER A 146 1.93 6.56 10.17
CA SER A 146 2.50 7.45 9.14
C SER A 146 3.96 7.08 8.89
N PHE A 147 4.34 7.03 7.62
CA PHE A 147 5.72 6.81 7.17
C PHE A 147 6.23 8.02 6.41
N THR A 148 7.51 8.27 6.52
CA THR A 148 8.20 9.27 5.69
C THR A 148 9.35 8.63 4.94
N MET A 149 9.60 9.07 3.71
CA MET A 149 10.76 8.69 2.93
C MET A 149 11.43 9.97 2.43
N GLU A 150 12.57 10.34 3.03
CA GLU A 150 13.41 11.44 2.55
C GLU A 150 14.33 10.90 1.47
N ILE A 151 14.17 11.39 0.26
CA ILE A 151 15.04 11.11 -0.88
C ILE A 151 16.09 12.22 -0.94
N ALA A 152 17.38 11.86 -1.00
CA ALA A 152 18.46 12.80 -1.20
C ALA A 152 19.30 12.39 -2.42
N VAL A 153 19.47 13.29 -3.37
CA VAL A 153 20.33 13.10 -4.55
C VAL A 153 21.49 14.08 -4.50
N GLY A 154 22.69 13.57 -4.66
CA GLY A 154 23.91 14.37 -4.84
C GLY A 154 24.50 14.13 -6.22
N ASP A 155 24.96 15.18 -6.88
CA ASP A 155 25.61 15.12 -8.17
C ASP A 155 27.17 15.16 -8.09
N GLN A 156 27.85 14.93 -9.20
CA GLN A 156 29.31 14.97 -9.27
C GLN A 156 29.88 16.39 -9.10
N ALA A 157 29.06 17.43 -9.17
CA ALA A 157 29.41 18.81 -8.86
C ALA A 157 29.33 19.15 -7.36
N GLY A 158 28.91 18.17 -6.53
CA GLY A 158 28.75 18.34 -5.09
C GLY A 158 27.43 19.01 -4.69
N LYS A 159 26.49 19.19 -5.62
CA LYS A 159 25.17 19.75 -5.32
C LYS A 159 24.26 18.65 -4.81
N THR A 160 23.46 18.99 -3.80
CA THR A 160 22.52 18.05 -3.17
C THR A 160 21.14 18.68 -3.06
N VAL A 161 20.10 17.87 -3.38
CA VAL A 161 18.70 18.22 -3.20
C VAL A 161 18.00 17.10 -2.43
N LYS A 162 17.03 17.47 -1.60
CA LYS A 162 16.21 16.57 -0.81
C LYS A 162 14.73 16.81 -1.05
N ALA A 163 13.95 15.73 -1.02
CA ALA A 163 12.48 15.78 -1.01
C ALA A 163 11.95 14.72 -0.05
N THR A 164 10.80 14.99 0.58
CA THR A 164 10.20 14.06 1.54
C THR A 164 8.82 13.62 1.09
N ALA A 165 8.67 12.35 0.77
CA ALA A 165 7.38 11.71 0.57
C ALA A 165 6.78 11.30 1.93
N ARG A 166 5.45 11.45 2.08
CA ARG A 166 4.70 11.08 3.27
C ARG A 166 3.60 10.11 2.89
N PHE A 167 3.52 9.01 3.63
CA PHE A 167 2.51 7.99 3.46
C PHE A 167 1.72 7.83 4.75
N HIS A 168 0.41 7.65 4.60
CA HIS A 168 -0.48 7.30 5.69
C HIS A 168 -0.98 5.87 5.48
N TYR A 169 -1.05 5.08 6.53
CA TYR A 169 -1.53 3.71 6.49
C TYR A 169 -2.78 3.58 7.34
N THR A 170 -3.86 3.17 6.69
CA THR A 170 -5.10 2.74 7.34
C THR A 170 -5.19 1.23 7.24
N SER A 171 -5.52 0.51 8.29
CA SER A 171 -5.67 -0.96 8.22
C SER A 171 -6.84 -1.36 7.31
N ALA A 172 -6.75 -2.55 6.71
CA ALA A 172 -7.86 -3.13 5.96
C ALA A 172 -9.09 -3.34 6.86
N PRO A 173 -10.29 -3.50 6.30
CA PRO A 173 -11.45 -3.94 7.05
C PRO A 173 -11.17 -5.22 7.84
N ASP A 174 -11.80 -5.38 9.00
CA ASP A 174 -11.64 -6.55 9.87
C ASP A 174 -13.01 -7.01 10.36
N PHE A 175 -13.19 -8.35 10.44
CA PHE A 175 -14.42 -8.96 10.89
C PHE A 175 -14.19 -9.70 12.20
N THR A 176 -15.13 -9.60 13.11
CA THR A 176 -15.19 -10.40 14.33
C THR A 176 -16.58 -11.00 14.51
N TRP A 177 -16.64 -12.23 15.02
CA TRP A 177 -17.87 -12.87 15.42
C TRP A 177 -17.93 -12.90 16.95
N ASP A 178 -18.88 -12.19 17.55
CA ASP A 178 -18.98 -12.03 19.01
C ASP A 178 -17.63 -11.74 19.68
N GLY A 179 -16.80 -10.88 19.02
CA GLY A 179 -15.48 -10.52 19.50
C GLY A 179 -14.35 -11.48 19.07
N ASN A 180 -14.65 -12.64 18.48
CA ASN A 180 -13.67 -13.60 17.98
C ASN A 180 -13.41 -13.42 16.48
N LYS A 181 -12.19 -13.73 16.05
CA LYS A 181 -11.80 -13.76 14.64
C LYS A 181 -11.96 -15.14 14.01
N THR A 182 -12.36 -16.13 14.79
CA THR A 182 -12.59 -17.50 14.34
C THR A 182 -14.05 -17.67 13.94
N PHE A 183 -14.29 -18.10 12.70
CA PHE A 183 -15.61 -18.32 12.14
C PHE A 183 -15.88 -19.84 12.07
N GLU A 184 -16.47 -20.39 13.14
CA GLU A 184 -16.82 -21.80 13.20
C GLU A 184 -18.16 -22.08 12.48
N THR A 185 -18.38 -23.35 12.12
CA THR A 185 -19.67 -23.76 11.55
C THR A 185 -20.74 -23.78 12.62
N ILE A 186 -21.85 -23.07 12.41
CA ILE A 186 -22.99 -23.03 13.31
C ILE A 186 -23.98 -24.14 12.96
N ASP A 187 -24.35 -24.95 13.95
CA ASP A 187 -25.41 -25.96 13.82
C ASP A 187 -26.78 -25.31 14.08
N LEU A 188 -27.61 -25.25 13.04
CA LEU A 188 -28.97 -24.69 13.12
C LEU A 188 -29.94 -25.59 13.90
N ASN A 189 -29.63 -26.88 14.10
CA ASN A 189 -30.42 -27.78 14.93
C ASN A 189 -30.12 -27.63 16.42
N GLY A 190 -28.99 -26.97 16.74
CA GLY A 190 -28.60 -26.69 18.11
C GLY A 190 -29.35 -25.52 18.75
N ALA A 191 -28.88 -25.12 19.93
CA ALA A 191 -29.37 -23.92 20.59
C ALA A 191 -29.08 -22.69 19.74
N GLN A 192 -29.99 -21.73 19.72
CA GLN A 192 -29.76 -20.45 19.05
C GLN A 192 -28.59 -19.73 19.72
N VAL A 193 -27.56 -19.43 18.93
CA VAL A 193 -26.40 -18.64 19.36
C VAL A 193 -26.47 -17.24 18.76
N ALA A 194 -25.77 -16.32 19.37
CA ALA A 194 -25.59 -15.00 18.78
C ALA A 194 -24.90 -15.15 17.41
N SER A 195 -25.51 -14.54 16.39
CA SER A 195 -25.05 -14.65 15.01
C SER A 195 -24.77 -13.27 14.42
N ARG A 196 -24.09 -12.45 15.22
CA ARG A 196 -23.73 -11.08 14.88
C ARG A 196 -22.25 -11.01 14.52
N ILE A 197 -21.97 -10.49 13.33
CA ILE A 197 -20.64 -10.23 12.86
C ILE A 197 -20.43 -8.73 12.87
N LYS A 198 -19.42 -8.28 13.61
CA LYS A 198 -19.00 -6.88 13.60
C LYS A 198 -17.94 -6.71 12.50
N LEU A 199 -18.17 -5.75 11.60
CA LEU A 199 -17.21 -5.21 10.67
C LEU A 199 -16.64 -3.92 11.25
N THR A 200 -15.31 -3.79 11.24
CA THR A 200 -14.59 -2.54 11.49
C THR A 200 -13.79 -2.18 10.24
N ALA A 201 -14.02 -1.00 9.67
CA ALA A 201 -13.38 -0.54 8.43
C ALA A 201 -12.84 0.90 8.62
N PRO A 202 -11.59 1.08 9.12
CA PRO A 202 -11.04 2.40 9.41
C PRO A 202 -11.00 3.32 8.18
N GLY A 203 -10.79 2.74 6.98
CA GLY A 203 -10.84 3.45 5.69
C GLY A 203 -12.26 3.74 5.17
N LYS A 204 -13.30 3.54 6.01
CA LYS A 204 -14.73 3.68 5.72
C LYS A 204 -15.24 2.65 4.70
N ILE A 205 -16.40 2.11 4.95
CA ILE A 205 -17.04 1.10 4.10
C ILE A 205 -17.41 1.73 2.76
N ASN A 206 -16.86 1.20 1.67
CA ASN A 206 -17.18 1.57 0.29
C ASN A 206 -17.91 0.45 -0.46
N GLY A 207 -17.69 -0.80 -0.06
CA GLY A 207 -18.38 -1.98 -0.57
C GLY A 207 -18.57 -3.02 0.54
N LEU A 208 -19.73 -3.66 0.57
CA LEU A 208 -20.00 -4.79 1.47
C LEU A 208 -21.00 -5.72 0.80
N THR A 209 -20.52 -6.93 0.49
CA THR A 209 -21.35 -7.95 -0.16
C THR A 209 -21.36 -9.24 0.65
N ILE A 210 -22.49 -9.94 0.58
CA ILE A 210 -22.68 -11.26 1.18
C ILE A 210 -23.15 -12.20 0.07
N ALA A 211 -22.29 -13.10 -0.38
CA ALA A 211 -22.60 -14.06 -1.43
C ALA A 211 -22.96 -15.42 -0.84
N LEU A 212 -24.11 -15.97 -1.22
CA LEU A 212 -24.48 -17.35 -0.90
C LEU A 212 -23.80 -18.29 -1.91
N GLU A 213 -23.02 -19.23 -1.38
CA GLU A 213 -22.28 -20.22 -2.19
C GLU A 213 -23.22 -21.28 -2.81
N SER A 214 -22.72 -21.95 -3.84
CA SER A 214 -23.40 -23.10 -4.47
C SER A 214 -23.57 -24.26 -3.49
N GLY A 215 -24.66 -25.02 -3.60
CA GLY A 215 -24.97 -26.13 -2.72
C GLY A 215 -25.75 -25.77 -1.46
N ALA A 216 -26.15 -24.52 -1.30
CA ALA A 216 -27.05 -24.10 -0.25
C ALA A 216 -28.46 -24.69 -0.43
N ALA A 217 -29.24 -24.71 0.67
CA ALA A 217 -30.64 -25.15 0.64
C ALA A 217 -31.44 -24.39 -0.42
N PRO A 218 -32.26 -25.08 -1.25
CA PRO A 218 -33.05 -24.44 -2.31
C PRO A 218 -33.99 -23.35 -1.78
N GLU A 219 -34.52 -23.55 -0.58
CA GLU A 219 -35.42 -22.58 0.08
C GLU A 219 -34.66 -21.31 0.44
N LEU A 220 -33.42 -21.42 0.93
CA LEU A 220 -32.56 -20.28 1.20
C LEU A 220 -32.16 -19.54 -0.09
N VAL A 221 -31.85 -20.30 -1.14
CA VAL A 221 -31.61 -19.73 -2.49
C VAL A 221 -32.81 -18.89 -2.93
N THR A 222 -34.02 -19.42 -2.81
CA THR A 222 -35.25 -18.73 -3.15
C THR A 222 -35.48 -17.52 -2.25
N TYR A 223 -35.23 -17.64 -0.96
CA TYR A 223 -35.34 -16.57 0.02
C TYR A 223 -34.45 -15.36 -0.34
N ILE A 224 -33.19 -15.62 -0.70
CA ILE A 224 -32.23 -14.58 -1.09
C ILE A 224 -32.64 -13.93 -2.43
N LYS A 225 -32.92 -14.76 -3.46
CA LYS A 225 -33.30 -14.29 -4.81
C LYS A 225 -34.51 -13.37 -4.80
N ASN A 226 -35.49 -13.65 -3.94
CA ASN A 226 -36.70 -12.82 -3.83
C ASN A 226 -36.41 -11.44 -3.22
N ARG A 227 -35.28 -11.26 -2.54
CA ARG A 227 -34.89 -10.05 -1.78
C ARG A 227 -33.78 -9.24 -2.41
N THR A 228 -33.21 -9.71 -3.51
CA THR A 228 -32.11 -9.03 -4.23
C THR A 228 -32.59 -8.55 -5.59
N THR A 229 -31.97 -7.50 -6.12
CA THR A 229 -32.21 -7.03 -7.48
C THR A 229 -31.70 -8.08 -8.50
N GLY A 230 -32.47 -8.34 -9.53
CA GLY A 230 -32.12 -9.32 -10.57
C GLY A 230 -32.09 -10.77 -10.08
N SER A 231 -32.69 -11.08 -8.93
CA SER A 231 -32.67 -12.43 -8.32
C SER A 231 -31.22 -12.97 -8.11
N SER A 232 -30.32 -12.11 -7.68
CA SER A 232 -28.93 -12.44 -7.38
C SER A 232 -28.80 -13.30 -6.11
N LEU A 233 -27.75 -14.13 -6.04
CA LEU A 233 -27.32 -14.79 -4.81
C LEU A 233 -26.32 -13.93 -4.00
N THR A 234 -25.97 -12.76 -4.51
CA THR A 234 -25.14 -11.77 -3.81
C THR A 234 -26.02 -10.65 -3.29
N ILE A 235 -25.97 -10.43 -1.99
CA ILE A 235 -26.60 -9.33 -1.29
C ILE A 235 -25.61 -8.19 -1.27
N ASP A 236 -25.82 -7.12 -2.09
CA ASP A 236 -24.99 -5.93 -2.07
C ASP A 236 -25.61 -4.93 -1.09
N LEU A 237 -25.01 -4.79 0.08
CA LEU A 237 -25.52 -3.92 1.16
C LEU A 237 -25.28 -2.43 0.90
N VAL A 238 -24.40 -2.07 -0.01
CA VAL A 238 -24.10 -0.67 -0.30
C VAL A 238 -24.93 -0.13 -1.46
N ASN A 239 -25.07 -0.91 -2.54
CA ASN A 239 -25.58 -0.40 -3.81
C ASN A 239 -26.95 -0.96 -4.21
N ASP A 240 -27.44 -2.05 -3.60
CA ASP A 240 -28.75 -2.65 -3.96
C ASP A 240 -29.86 -2.04 -3.10
N GLU A 241 -30.68 -1.15 -3.69
CA GLU A 241 -31.80 -0.49 -3.00
C GLU A 241 -32.86 -1.48 -2.50
N LYS A 242 -33.11 -2.57 -3.24
CA LYS A 242 -34.06 -3.61 -2.82
C LYS A 242 -33.56 -4.33 -1.58
N VAL A 243 -32.25 -4.57 -1.47
CA VAL A 243 -31.62 -5.13 -0.27
C VAL A 243 -31.80 -4.19 0.93
N ALA A 244 -31.65 -2.88 0.72
CA ALA A 244 -31.85 -1.89 1.78
C ALA A 244 -33.27 -1.94 2.36
N GLU A 245 -34.28 -2.31 1.57
CA GLU A 245 -35.66 -2.45 2.04
C GLU A 245 -35.93 -3.81 2.66
N THR A 246 -35.43 -4.88 2.05
CA THR A 246 -35.84 -6.26 2.37
C THR A 246 -35.02 -6.91 3.48
N PHE A 247 -33.78 -6.44 3.71
CA PHE A 247 -32.89 -6.92 4.75
C PHE A 247 -32.63 -5.93 5.89
N ALA A 248 -33.32 -4.78 5.91
CA ALA A 248 -33.12 -3.72 6.91
C ALA A 248 -33.20 -4.18 8.38
N SER A 249 -33.96 -5.25 8.64
CA SER A 249 -34.10 -5.83 10.00
C SER A 249 -32.86 -6.61 10.46
N TYR A 250 -31.99 -7.02 9.52
CA TYR A 250 -30.84 -7.88 9.79
C TYR A 250 -29.52 -7.18 9.45
N PHE A 251 -29.50 -6.40 8.39
CA PHE A 251 -28.30 -5.76 7.88
C PHE A 251 -28.52 -4.26 7.69
N PRO A 252 -27.62 -3.40 8.18
CA PRO A 252 -27.62 -2.01 7.75
C PRO A 252 -27.26 -1.97 6.26
N ALA A 253 -27.94 -1.11 5.49
CA ALA A 253 -27.73 -1.05 4.03
C ALA A 253 -27.80 0.39 3.50
N GLY A 254 -27.30 0.60 2.27
CA GLY A 254 -27.30 1.88 1.58
C GLY A 254 -26.59 2.96 2.40
N LYS A 255 -27.25 4.10 2.60
CA LYS A 255 -26.73 5.26 3.35
C LYS A 255 -26.42 4.96 4.81
N ASN A 256 -27.02 3.92 5.38
CA ASN A 256 -26.80 3.54 6.78
C ASN A 256 -25.45 2.84 6.98
N ILE A 257 -24.81 2.37 5.92
CA ILE A 257 -23.55 1.64 5.98
C ILE A 257 -22.45 2.30 5.15
N SER A 258 -22.75 2.87 3.98
CA SER A 258 -21.79 3.55 3.13
C SER A 258 -21.08 4.69 3.87
N GLY A 259 -19.75 4.74 3.82
CA GLY A 259 -18.93 5.74 4.48
C GLY A 259 -18.82 5.61 6.01
N LYS A 260 -19.41 4.58 6.61
CA LYS A 260 -19.25 4.27 8.04
C LYS A 260 -17.96 3.52 8.31
N THR A 261 -17.49 3.57 9.54
CA THR A 261 -16.28 2.83 9.99
C THR A 261 -16.64 1.51 10.68
N GLU A 262 -17.89 1.28 10.96
CA GLU A 262 -18.37 0.05 11.61
C GLU A 262 -19.75 -0.36 11.06
N ALA A 263 -20.00 -1.66 11.06
CA ALA A 263 -21.31 -2.26 10.81
C ALA A 263 -21.48 -3.54 11.62
N VAL A 264 -22.74 -3.90 11.88
CA VAL A 264 -23.10 -5.19 12.48
C VAL A 264 -24.02 -5.93 11.53
N LEU A 265 -23.63 -7.15 11.16
CA LEU A 265 -24.40 -8.04 10.31
C LEU A 265 -25.05 -9.11 11.19
N ASP A 266 -26.37 -9.14 11.24
CA ASP A 266 -27.14 -10.08 12.07
C ASP A 266 -27.70 -11.22 11.21
N PHE A 267 -27.13 -12.42 11.36
CA PHE A 267 -27.56 -13.62 10.68
C PHE A 267 -28.66 -14.40 11.44
N SER A 268 -29.34 -13.78 12.40
CA SER A 268 -30.41 -14.43 13.18
C SER A 268 -31.56 -14.95 12.31
N PHE A 269 -31.74 -14.40 11.10
CA PHE A 269 -32.72 -14.95 10.13
C PHE A 269 -32.46 -16.42 9.76
N MET A 270 -31.23 -16.88 9.85
CA MET A 270 -30.88 -18.29 9.61
C MET A 270 -31.55 -19.20 10.66
N PHE A 271 -31.59 -18.80 11.92
CA PHE A 271 -32.30 -19.52 12.97
C PHE A 271 -33.81 -19.35 12.87
N ALA A 272 -34.30 -18.17 12.52
CA ALA A 272 -35.72 -17.88 12.39
C ALA A 272 -36.39 -18.74 11.30
N ASN A 273 -35.67 -19.00 10.21
CA ASN A 273 -36.18 -19.76 9.06
C ASN A 273 -35.63 -21.20 8.99
N ARG A 274 -34.93 -21.69 10.04
CA ARG A 274 -34.24 -22.98 9.98
C ARG A 274 -35.12 -24.19 9.69
N TYR A 275 -36.37 -24.15 10.11
CA TYR A 275 -37.31 -25.24 9.89
C TYR A 275 -37.75 -25.38 8.44
N ASP A 276 -37.66 -24.31 7.66
CA ASP A 276 -38.03 -24.27 6.25
C ASP A 276 -36.88 -24.74 5.33
N PHE A 277 -35.64 -24.86 5.86
CA PHE A 277 -34.50 -25.24 5.07
C PHE A 277 -34.33 -26.77 4.97
N SER A 278 -34.02 -27.29 3.80
CA SER A 278 -33.55 -28.63 3.61
C SER A 278 -32.19 -28.86 4.27
N PRO A 279 -31.84 -30.09 4.73
CA PRO A 279 -30.53 -30.40 5.29
C PRO A 279 -29.41 -30.04 4.32
N SER A 280 -28.51 -29.14 4.74
CA SER A 280 -27.43 -28.63 3.92
C SER A 280 -26.40 -27.88 4.76
N THR A 281 -25.25 -27.59 4.15
CA THR A 281 -24.30 -26.59 4.69
C THR A 281 -24.41 -25.33 3.85
N ASN A 282 -24.92 -24.27 4.45
CA ASN A 282 -25.09 -22.98 3.80
C ASN A 282 -23.86 -22.12 4.09
N VAL A 283 -23.11 -21.74 3.06
CA VAL A 283 -21.88 -20.95 3.17
C VAL A 283 -22.14 -19.56 2.62
N PHE A 284 -21.84 -18.55 3.40
CA PHE A 284 -21.84 -17.17 2.98
C PHE A 284 -20.42 -16.64 2.94
N THR A 285 -20.02 -16.10 1.80
CA THR A 285 -18.76 -15.36 1.64
C THR A 285 -19.07 -13.87 1.79
N ILE A 286 -18.50 -13.25 2.82
CA ILE A 286 -18.68 -11.83 3.12
C ILE A 286 -17.41 -11.10 2.67
N THR A 287 -17.59 -10.09 1.84
CA THR A 287 -16.50 -9.26 1.33
C THR A 287 -16.74 -7.81 1.72
N ALA A 288 -15.80 -7.21 2.44
CA ALA A 288 -15.80 -5.77 2.72
C ALA A 288 -14.65 -5.10 1.96
N THR A 289 -14.95 -3.95 1.37
CA THR A 289 -13.97 -3.07 0.70
C THR A 289 -14.08 -1.68 1.33
N ASP A 290 -12.96 -1.08 1.70
CA ASP A 290 -12.92 0.28 2.22
C ASP A 290 -12.74 1.34 1.11
N GLY A 291 -12.80 2.63 1.49
CA GLY A 291 -12.62 3.75 0.58
C GLY A 291 -11.21 3.86 -0.01
N ASN A 292 -10.24 3.15 0.56
CA ASN A 292 -8.85 3.06 0.08
C ASN A 292 -8.65 1.85 -0.85
N GLY A 293 -9.71 1.08 -1.15
CA GLY A 293 -9.65 -0.13 -1.97
C GLY A 293 -9.08 -1.36 -1.25
N LYS A 294 -8.84 -1.30 0.07
CA LYS A 294 -8.43 -2.45 0.86
C LYS A 294 -9.61 -3.38 1.08
N GLN A 295 -9.36 -4.68 1.01
CA GLN A 295 -10.42 -5.68 1.04
C GLN A 295 -10.13 -6.77 2.06
N THR A 296 -11.17 -7.27 2.70
CA THR A 296 -11.14 -8.46 3.56
C THR A 296 -12.32 -9.37 3.21
N VAL A 297 -12.05 -10.67 3.17
CA VAL A 297 -13.03 -11.71 2.86
C VAL A 297 -13.07 -12.71 4.00
N VAL A 298 -14.27 -13.05 4.47
CA VAL A 298 -14.50 -14.11 5.45
C VAL A 298 -15.64 -15.01 5.01
N GLN A 299 -15.64 -16.25 5.50
CA GLN A 299 -16.73 -17.20 5.28
C GLN A 299 -17.44 -17.51 6.59
N VAL A 300 -18.75 -17.54 6.53
CA VAL A 300 -19.63 -18.00 7.61
C VAL A 300 -20.42 -19.22 7.14
N LYS A 301 -20.53 -20.22 8.00
CA LYS A 301 -21.15 -21.51 7.65
C LYS A 301 -22.27 -21.86 8.62
N PHE A 302 -23.42 -22.22 8.06
CA PHE A 302 -24.59 -22.71 8.82
C PHE A 302 -24.96 -24.09 8.31
N LYS A 303 -24.95 -25.06 9.21
CA LYS A 303 -25.28 -26.46 8.89
C LYS A 303 -26.65 -26.79 9.50
N LYS A 304 -27.52 -27.42 8.70
CA LYS A 304 -28.76 -28.03 9.14
C LYS A 304 -28.73 -29.53 8.94
#